data_85112643d218063a786cfc3ac4ab5f19
#
_entry.id   85112643d218063a786cfc3ac4ab5f19
#
_cell.length_a   1.000
_cell.length_b   1.000
_cell.length_c   1.000
_cell.angle_alpha   90.00
_cell.angle_beta   90.00
_cell.angle_gamma   90.00
#
_symmetry.space_group_name_H-M   'P 1'
#
loop_
_entity.id
_entity.type
_entity.pdbx_description
1 polymer ?
#
loop_
_entity_poly.entity_id
_entity_poly.type
_entity_poly.pdbx_seq_one_letter_code
_entity_poly.pdbx_strand_id
1 'polypeptide(L)'
;HESANRAIYYEVALNYDRTFDKHNVAGMFLFNRRDYVDLRNTDPTGSLPYRRQGIAGRVSYNWNQRYFAEFNFGYNGSEQFPKGKRYGFFPSISLGYVITNEDFWNPEWAVSNLKIRGSYGEVGNDISNSARFLYLTTMNMHSATIPFGKDGNTYLEGLSEGKIGNPNVTWETAKKLNVGFDLGLFKDALSLQVDIFSEKRDGILINRGTIPSVGGFPDGAIPVANLGKAENKGIEAALEFKKTTHNGLFYSLRGNFSFARNKIIENDEPEPLYKYQDARGRCIDQPFGLVALGFFKDQDDIKNSPRQTFQSEVRPGDIKYMDVNDDGVIDDYDKVAIGYPRTPEIMMGFGGTVAYKGFDVSVFFTGAAHTSFFLDGPTMYPFYNGEGSWNVLREYYDHRWTPETAVTAKYPLVTNEFSNNNYRTSTLWMKNGSYLKLKTAEIGYTFKGHLIDKMFMDDIRIFCNGQNLLSFDHLKIVDPEADNGTGSYPMQRSINVGFQINEIYEKTND
;
A
#
# COMPACT_ATOMS: atom_id res chain seq x y z
N HIS A 1 -18.36 6.68 -24.25
CA HIS A 1 -17.31 5.66 -24.44
C HIS A 1 -17.90 4.29 -24.11
N GLU A 2 -18.14 3.46 -25.10
CA GLU A 2 -18.57 2.08 -24.89
C GLU A 2 -17.34 1.22 -24.60
N SER A 3 -17.24 0.43 -23.53
CA SER A 3 -16.19 -0.54 -23.23
C SER A 3 -16.70 -1.96 -23.52
N ALA A 4 -15.94 -2.76 -24.24
CA ALA A 4 -16.27 -4.13 -24.51
C ALA A 4 -15.12 -5.03 -24.10
N ASN A 5 -15.38 -5.96 -23.19
CA ASN A 5 -14.43 -6.99 -22.81
C ASN A 5 -15.15 -8.35 -22.73
N ARG A 6 -14.38 -9.41 -22.84
CA ARG A 6 -14.86 -10.77 -22.63
C ARG A 6 -13.93 -11.51 -21.69
N ALA A 7 -14.47 -12.01 -20.60
CA ALA A 7 -13.77 -12.87 -19.67
C ALA A 7 -14.43 -14.24 -19.60
N ILE A 8 -13.65 -15.31 -19.74
CA ILE A 8 -14.10 -16.69 -19.59
C ILE A 8 -13.22 -17.32 -18.53
N TYR A 9 -13.84 -17.96 -17.56
CA TYR A 9 -13.17 -18.70 -16.50
C TYR A 9 -13.74 -20.11 -16.38
N TYR A 10 -12.86 -21.08 -16.35
CA TYR A 10 -13.18 -22.48 -16.09
C TYR A 10 -12.45 -22.93 -14.84
N GLU A 11 -13.17 -23.63 -13.99
CA GLU A 11 -12.61 -24.26 -12.79
C GLU A 11 -13.21 -25.63 -12.59
N VAL A 12 -12.38 -26.60 -12.28
CA VAL A 12 -12.77 -27.95 -11.87
C VAL A 12 -11.99 -28.28 -10.60
N ALA A 13 -12.69 -28.64 -9.55
CA ALA A 13 -12.10 -28.99 -8.25
C ALA A 13 -12.59 -30.37 -7.80
N LEU A 14 -11.66 -31.18 -7.31
CA LEU A 14 -11.92 -32.42 -6.59
C LEU A 14 -11.53 -32.18 -5.12
N ASN A 15 -12.45 -32.42 -4.23
CA ASN A 15 -12.25 -32.31 -2.79
C ASN A 15 -12.47 -33.67 -2.13
N TYR A 16 -11.60 -33.98 -1.18
CA TYR A 16 -11.69 -35.15 -0.33
C TYR A 16 -11.52 -34.68 1.13
N ASP A 17 -12.38 -35.13 2.02
CA ASP A 17 -12.27 -34.91 3.47
C ASP A 17 -12.79 -36.15 4.18
N ARG A 18 -11.96 -36.67 5.08
CA ARG A 18 -12.33 -37.83 5.88
C ARG A 18 -11.60 -37.88 7.22
N THR A 19 -12.35 -38.22 8.25
CA THR A 19 -11.83 -38.51 9.59
C THR A 19 -11.79 -40.01 9.83
N PHE A 20 -10.66 -40.51 10.27
CA PHE A 20 -10.41 -41.89 10.66
C PHE A 20 -9.97 -41.88 12.12
N ASP A 21 -10.87 -42.10 13.04
CA ASP A 21 -10.62 -42.03 14.48
C ASP A 21 -10.03 -40.63 14.83
N LYS A 22 -8.75 -40.56 15.19
CA LYS A 22 -8.01 -39.33 15.53
C LYS A 22 -7.32 -38.66 14.35
N HIS A 23 -7.38 -39.26 13.16
CA HIS A 23 -6.73 -38.78 11.97
C HIS A 23 -7.73 -38.08 11.05
N ASN A 24 -7.51 -36.84 10.75
CA ASN A 24 -8.27 -36.15 9.71
C ASN A 24 -7.35 -35.85 8.50
N VAL A 25 -7.79 -36.25 7.33
CA VAL A 25 -7.10 -36.06 6.05
C VAL A 25 -8.03 -35.31 5.11
N ALA A 26 -7.59 -34.16 4.64
CA ALA A 26 -8.28 -33.44 3.58
C ALA A 26 -7.35 -33.19 2.41
N GLY A 27 -7.92 -33.25 1.21
CA GLY A 27 -7.19 -33.04 -0.04
C GLY A 27 -8.02 -32.26 -1.05
N MET A 28 -7.38 -31.41 -1.83
CA MET A 28 -7.98 -30.70 -2.93
C MET A 28 -7.05 -30.78 -4.14
N PHE A 29 -7.63 -31.04 -5.30
CA PHE A 29 -6.96 -30.88 -6.58
C PHE A 29 -7.83 -29.99 -7.45
N LEU A 30 -7.24 -28.93 -8.00
CA LEU A 30 -7.95 -27.90 -8.76
C LEU A 30 -7.23 -27.65 -10.08
N PHE A 31 -8.02 -27.59 -11.15
CA PHE A 31 -7.59 -27.05 -12.44
C PHE A 31 -8.35 -25.76 -12.71
N ASN A 32 -7.66 -24.72 -13.16
CA ASN A 32 -8.29 -23.50 -13.61
C ASN A 32 -7.70 -22.99 -14.93
N ARG A 33 -8.53 -22.26 -15.67
CA ARG A 33 -8.11 -21.53 -16.86
C ARG A 33 -8.91 -20.24 -16.99
N ARG A 34 -8.21 -19.16 -17.27
CA ARG A 34 -8.79 -17.83 -17.54
C ARG A 34 -8.36 -17.35 -18.92
N ASP A 35 -9.33 -16.85 -19.69
CA ASP A 35 -9.13 -16.16 -20.97
C ASP A 35 -9.84 -14.79 -20.87
N TYR A 36 -9.11 -13.71 -21.06
CA TYR A 36 -9.64 -12.35 -21.02
C TYR A 36 -9.18 -11.59 -22.25
N VAL A 37 -10.10 -10.91 -22.93
CA VAL A 37 -9.83 -10.06 -24.10
C VAL A 37 -10.46 -8.70 -23.87
N ASP A 38 -9.68 -7.65 -24.06
CA ASP A 38 -10.17 -6.29 -24.21
C ASP A 38 -10.35 -5.99 -25.70
N LEU A 39 -11.60 -5.90 -26.15
CA LEU A 39 -11.94 -5.74 -27.57
C LEU A 39 -11.72 -4.31 -28.10
N ARG A 40 -11.34 -3.37 -27.24
CA ARG A 40 -11.16 -1.96 -27.59
C ARG A 40 -9.73 -1.49 -27.57
N ASN A 41 -8.86 -2.32 -27.06
CA ASN A 41 -7.46 -1.95 -27.04
C ASN A 41 -6.93 -1.93 -28.47
N THR A 42 -6.56 -0.75 -28.94
CA THR A 42 -6.03 -0.54 -30.29
C THR A 42 -4.53 -0.85 -30.37
N ASP A 43 -3.88 -1.00 -29.23
CA ASP A 43 -2.49 -1.45 -29.17
C ASP A 43 -2.41 -2.92 -29.63
N PRO A 44 -1.51 -3.26 -30.57
CA PRO A 44 -1.38 -4.62 -31.10
C PRO A 44 -1.15 -5.68 -30.02
N THR A 45 -0.41 -5.35 -28.97
CA THR A 45 -0.17 -6.25 -27.84
C THR A 45 -1.33 -6.26 -26.85
N GLY A 46 -2.03 -5.15 -26.70
CA GLY A 46 -3.18 -4.97 -25.83
C GLY A 46 -4.42 -5.73 -26.28
N SER A 47 -4.61 -5.87 -27.60
CA SER A 47 -5.73 -6.61 -28.20
C SER A 47 -5.62 -8.14 -28.08
N LEU A 48 -4.42 -8.66 -27.76
CA LEU A 48 -4.22 -10.10 -27.60
C LEU A 48 -4.86 -10.61 -26.30
N PRO A 49 -5.41 -11.84 -26.27
CA PRO A 49 -5.98 -12.42 -25.06
C PRO A 49 -4.97 -12.51 -23.89
N TYR A 50 -5.46 -12.31 -22.67
CA TYR A 50 -4.76 -12.68 -21.45
C TYR A 50 -5.13 -14.11 -21.08
N ARG A 51 -4.19 -15.03 -21.20
CA ARG A 51 -4.44 -16.43 -20.88
C ARG A 51 -3.57 -16.88 -19.73
N ARG A 52 -4.22 -17.43 -18.74
CA ARG A 52 -3.60 -18.10 -17.60
C ARG A 52 -4.27 -19.45 -17.43
N GLN A 53 -3.49 -20.44 -17.04
CA GLN A 53 -4.01 -21.73 -16.61
C GLN A 53 -3.11 -22.31 -15.54
N GLY A 54 -3.68 -23.17 -14.71
CA GLY A 54 -2.89 -23.77 -13.65
C GLY A 54 -3.57 -24.98 -13.04
N ILE A 55 -2.76 -25.73 -12.33
CA ILE A 55 -3.22 -26.72 -11.39
C ILE A 55 -2.75 -26.33 -10.00
N ALA A 56 -3.59 -26.57 -9.01
CA ALA A 56 -3.27 -26.40 -7.61
C ALA A 56 -3.63 -27.66 -6.84
N GLY A 57 -2.84 -27.99 -5.84
CA GLY A 57 -3.11 -29.08 -4.95
C GLY A 57 -2.88 -28.68 -3.52
N ARG A 58 -3.71 -29.22 -2.63
CA ARG A 58 -3.57 -29.09 -1.18
C ARG A 58 -3.79 -30.45 -0.53
N VAL A 59 -2.94 -30.78 0.42
CA VAL A 59 -3.12 -31.92 1.33
C VAL A 59 -2.94 -31.40 2.72
N SER A 60 -3.92 -31.58 3.56
CA SER A 60 -3.87 -31.25 4.98
C SER A 60 -4.13 -32.49 5.81
N TYR A 61 -3.39 -32.56 6.89
CA TYR A 61 -3.48 -33.63 7.86
C TYR A 61 -3.48 -33.07 9.26
N ASN A 62 -4.37 -33.54 10.10
CA ASN A 62 -4.26 -33.31 11.54
C ASN A 62 -4.46 -34.61 12.31
N TRP A 63 -3.69 -34.74 13.40
CA TRP A 63 -3.84 -35.82 14.36
C TRP A 63 -4.44 -35.29 15.66
N ASN A 64 -5.60 -35.81 16.01
CA ASN A 64 -6.31 -35.52 17.23
C ASN A 64 -6.48 -34.01 17.53
N GLN A 65 -6.55 -33.20 16.48
CA GLN A 65 -6.57 -31.74 16.60
C GLN A 65 -5.39 -31.13 17.39
N ARG A 66 -4.28 -31.88 17.50
CA ARG A 66 -3.05 -31.46 18.19
C ARG A 66 -1.98 -31.03 17.19
N TYR A 67 -1.64 -31.91 16.26
CA TYR A 67 -0.60 -31.67 15.25
C TYR A 67 -1.23 -31.50 13.90
N PHE A 68 -0.86 -30.41 13.22
CA PHE A 68 -1.34 -30.04 11.92
C PHE A 68 -0.18 -29.94 10.94
N ALA A 69 -0.35 -30.50 9.77
CA ALA A 69 0.58 -30.36 8.66
C ALA A 69 -0.20 -30.13 7.38
N GLU A 70 0.20 -29.16 6.59
CA GLU A 70 -0.40 -28.88 5.29
C GLU A 70 0.68 -28.65 4.25
N PHE A 71 0.48 -29.23 3.08
CA PHE A 71 1.29 -29.02 1.91
C PHE A 71 0.39 -28.49 0.79
N ASN A 72 0.81 -27.36 0.19
CA ASN A 72 0.14 -26.78 -0.96
C ASN A 72 1.14 -26.63 -2.10
N PHE A 73 0.64 -26.72 -3.32
CA PHE A 73 1.41 -26.33 -4.50
C PHE A 73 0.52 -25.69 -5.55
N GLY A 74 1.09 -24.75 -6.29
CA GLY A 74 0.54 -24.21 -7.52
C GLY A 74 1.52 -24.46 -8.68
N TYR A 75 1.03 -24.95 -9.80
CA TYR A 75 1.77 -25.02 -11.05
C TYR A 75 1.03 -24.20 -12.09
N ASN A 76 1.46 -22.95 -12.23
CA ASN A 76 0.72 -21.92 -12.96
C ASN A 76 1.45 -21.54 -14.24
N GLY A 77 0.70 -21.37 -15.33
CA GLY A 77 1.19 -20.94 -16.63
C GLY A 77 0.60 -19.59 -17.06
N SER A 78 1.45 -18.71 -17.60
CA SER A 78 1.08 -17.40 -18.12
C SER A 78 1.66 -17.20 -19.53
N GLU A 79 0.84 -16.65 -20.44
CA GLU A 79 1.29 -16.25 -21.77
C GLU A 79 2.14 -14.98 -21.79
N GLN A 80 2.27 -14.28 -20.65
CA GLN A 80 3.15 -13.12 -20.53
C GLN A 80 4.62 -13.47 -20.71
N PHE A 81 4.97 -14.75 -20.62
CA PHE A 81 6.34 -15.26 -20.74
C PHE A 81 6.56 -16.07 -22.02
N PRO A 82 7.80 -16.12 -22.54
CA PRO A 82 8.15 -16.90 -23.73
C PRO A 82 7.98 -18.40 -23.51
N LYS A 83 7.90 -19.16 -24.59
CA LYS A 83 7.89 -20.63 -24.53
C LYS A 83 9.07 -21.14 -23.70
N GLY A 84 8.81 -22.12 -22.83
CA GLY A 84 9.81 -22.67 -21.90
C GLY A 84 9.92 -21.95 -20.56
N LYS A 85 9.37 -20.73 -20.42
CA LYS A 85 9.35 -19.96 -19.14
C LYS A 85 7.94 -19.64 -18.65
N ARG A 86 6.91 -20.14 -19.34
CA ARG A 86 5.50 -19.86 -19.04
C ARG A 86 5.04 -20.44 -17.71
N TYR A 87 5.58 -21.57 -17.29
CA TYR A 87 5.12 -22.29 -16.11
C TYR A 87 6.06 -22.12 -14.94
N GLY A 88 5.49 -21.81 -13.77
CA GLY A 88 6.17 -21.75 -12.49
C GLY A 88 5.56 -22.72 -11.49
N PHE A 89 6.41 -23.32 -10.66
CA PHE A 89 6.00 -24.21 -9.58
C PHE A 89 6.22 -23.50 -8.24
N PHE A 90 5.16 -23.41 -7.42
CA PHE A 90 5.13 -22.63 -6.19
C PHE A 90 4.62 -23.49 -5.04
N PRO A 91 5.52 -24.19 -4.32
CA PRO A 91 5.15 -25.02 -3.19
C PRO A 91 5.07 -24.20 -1.89
N SER A 92 4.28 -24.70 -0.93
CA SER A 92 4.27 -24.23 0.44
C SER A 92 3.99 -25.34 1.43
N ILE A 93 4.54 -25.21 2.62
CA ILE A 93 4.31 -26.11 3.75
C ILE A 93 3.95 -25.29 4.99
N SER A 94 2.99 -25.77 5.77
CA SER A 94 2.67 -25.21 7.08
C SER A 94 2.54 -26.31 8.13
N LEU A 95 2.96 -25.97 9.35
CA LEU A 95 2.88 -26.82 10.51
C LEU A 95 2.19 -26.07 11.65
N GLY A 96 1.41 -26.79 12.45
CA GLY A 96 0.74 -26.23 13.61
C GLY A 96 0.73 -27.24 14.76
N TYR A 97 0.86 -26.72 15.97
CA TYR A 97 0.80 -27.52 17.20
C TYR A 97 -0.07 -26.83 18.23
N VAL A 98 -1.15 -27.49 18.63
CA VAL A 98 -2.07 -27.04 19.67
C VAL A 98 -1.67 -27.68 20.99
N ILE A 99 -0.91 -26.94 21.79
CA ILE A 99 -0.33 -27.42 23.05
C ILE A 99 -1.42 -27.70 24.08
N THR A 100 -2.48 -26.91 24.08
CA THR A 100 -3.60 -27.05 25.00
C THR A 100 -4.45 -28.31 24.79
N ASN A 101 -4.28 -29.01 23.66
CA ASN A 101 -4.94 -30.27 23.40
C ASN A 101 -4.13 -31.50 23.89
N GLU A 102 -2.98 -31.29 24.54
CA GLU A 102 -2.16 -32.37 25.11
C GLU A 102 -2.73 -32.87 26.44
N ASP A 103 -2.51 -34.15 26.71
CA ASP A 103 -3.05 -34.82 27.92
C ASP A 103 -2.47 -34.27 29.22
N PHE A 104 -1.30 -33.63 29.18
CA PHE A 104 -0.66 -32.99 30.34
C PHE A 104 -1.24 -31.60 30.63
N TRP A 105 -2.06 -31.02 29.71
CA TRP A 105 -2.60 -29.69 29.88
C TRP A 105 -3.84 -29.71 30.79
N ASN A 106 -3.83 -28.87 31.81
CA ASN A 106 -4.99 -28.76 32.68
C ASN A 106 -5.98 -27.70 32.14
N PRO A 107 -7.22 -28.07 31.77
CA PRO A 107 -8.22 -27.14 31.23
C PRO A 107 -8.64 -26.01 32.19
N GLU A 108 -8.37 -26.16 33.50
CA GLU A 108 -8.64 -25.12 34.48
C GLU A 108 -7.59 -24.01 34.56
N TRP A 109 -6.51 -24.15 33.82
CA TRP A 109 -5.52 -23.10 33.74
C TRP A 109 -6.09 -21.86 33.01
N ALA A 110 -5.51 -20.69 33.28
CA ALA A 110 -5.92 -19.44 32.65
C ALA A 110 -5.75 -19.46 31.12
N VAL A 111 -4.86 -20.28 30.59
CA VAL A 111 -4.64 -20.46 29.15
C VAL A 111 -5.59 -21.53 28.64
N SER A 112 -6.61 -21.12 27.88
CA SER A 112 -7.64 -21.99 27.28
C SER A 112 -7.27 -22.50 25.90
N ASN A 113 -6.47 -21.75 25.15
CA ASN A 113 -5.95 -22.14 23.85
C ASN A 113 -4.50 -21.65 23.68
N LEU A 114 -3.60 -22.52 23.24
CA LEU A 114 -2.25 -22.15 22.83
C LEU A 114 -1.86 -22.99 21.61
N LYS A 115 -1.79 -22.33 20.47
CA LYS A 115 -1.34 -22.91 19.21
C LYS A 115 -0.10 -22.17 18.72
N ILE A 116 0.94 -22.93 18.38
CA ILE A 116 2.09 -22.41 17.66
C ILE A 116 1.99 -22.86 16.21
N ARG A 117 2.31 -21.99 15.28
CA ARG A 117 2.26 -22.28 13.84
C ARG A 117 3.43 -21.68 13.10
N GLY A 118 3.79 -22.32 12.01
CA GLY A 118 4.82 -21.83 11.10
C GLY A 118 4.54 -22.27 9.68
N SER A 119 4.88 -21.42 8.72
CA SER A 119 4.76 -21.73 7.30
C SER A 119 5.94 -21.19 6.52
N TYR A 120 6.30 -21.93 5.48
CA TYR A 120 7.24 -21.49 4.46
C TYR A 120 6.68 -21.83 3.08
N GLY A 121 6.76 -20.88 2.15
CA GLY A 121 6.27 -21.11 0.79
C GLY A 121 6.79 -20.12 -0.22
N GLU A 122 6.60 -20.49 -1.49
CA GLU A 122 6.92 -19.65 -2.63
C GLU A 122 5.65 -19.21 -3.35
N VAL A 123 5.61 -17.96 -3.81
CA VAL A 123 4.51 -17.39 -4.61
C VAL A 123 5.10 -16.74 -5.85
N GLY A 124 4.50 -17.04 -7.01
CA GLY A 124 4.88 -16.43 -8.29
C GLY A 124 3.97 -15.25 -8.64
N ASN A 125 4.56 -14.23 -9.27
CA ASN A 125 3.84 -13.11 -9.85
C ASN A 125 4.20 -12.99 -11.34
N ASP A 126 3.17 -12.89 -12.20
CA ASP A 126 3.31 -12.69 -13.65
C ASP A 126 2.84 -11.30 -14.12
N ILE A 127 2.51 -10.42 -13.16
CA ILE A 127 2.01 -9.08 -13.45
C ILE A 127 3.19 -8.13 -13.58
N SER A 128 3.32 -7.53 -14.76
CA SER A 128 4.21 -6.39 -14.98
C SER A 128 3.36 -5.12 -15.12
N ASN A 129 3.74 -4.08 -14.40
CA ASN A 129 3.09 -2.78 -14.50
C ASN A 129 3.43 -2.04 -15.81
N SER A 130 4.43 -2.52 -16.55
CA SER A 130 5.01 -1.76 -17.64
C SER A 130 4.51 -2.13 -19.04
N ALA A 131 4.33 -3.38 -19.36
CA ALA A 131 3.80 -3.81 -20.67
C ALA A 131 3.56 -5.31 -20.71
N ARG A 132 2.77 -5.74 -21.71
CA ARG A 132 2.51 -7.13 -22.00
C ARG A 132 3.56 -7.68 -22.96
N PHE A 133 3.78 -9.01 -22.91
CA PHE A 133 4.66 -9.71 -23.84
C PHE A 133 6.05 -9.08 -23.96
N LEU A 134 6.66 -8.80 -22.80
CA LEU A 134 7.97 -8.15 -22.70
C LEU A 134 9.11 -8.88 -23.43
N TYR A 135 8.85 -10.08 -23.93
CA TYR A 135 9.77 -10.86 -24.74
C TYR A 135 9.68 -10.54 -26.24
N LEU A 136 8.70 -9.72 -26.67
CA LEU A 136 8.51 -9.32 -28.05
C LEU A 136 9.11 -7.93 -28.29
N THR A 137 9.92 -7.79 -29.33
CA THR A 137 10.34 -6.49 -29.84
C THR A 137 9.20 -5.84 -30.60
N THR A 138 8.95 -4.57 -30.36
CA THR A 138 7.93 -3.78 -31.05
C THR A 138 8.55 -2.71 -31.94
N MET A 139 7.84 -2.33 -32.99
CA MET A 139 8.19 -1.22 -33.88
C MET A 139 7.04 -0.22 -33.90
N ASN A 140 7.34 1.05 -33.80
CA ASN A 140 6.36 2.12 -33.96
C ASN A 140 6.30 2.50 -35.44
N MET A 141 5.13 2.34 -36.04
CA MET A 141 4.94 2.50 -37.48
C MET A 141 4.77 3.96 -37.91
N HIS A 142 4.45 4.89 -36.98
CA HIS A 142 4.07 6.27 -37.24
C HIS A 142 4.69 7.24 -36.24
N SER A 143 6.00 7.17 -35.96
CA SER A 143 6.58 7.95 -34.88
C SER A 143 7.75 8.83 -35.26
N ALA A 144 8.41 8.56 -36.35
CA ALA A 144 9.52 9.39 -36.82
C ALA A 144 9.06 10.27 -37.97
N THR A 145 9.16 11.59 -37.82
CA THR A 145 8.92 12.53 -38.92
C THR A 145 10.28 12.92 -39.49
N ILE A 146 10.48 12.57 -40.76
CA ILE A 146 11.70 12.93 -41.47
C ILE A 146 11.37 14.09 -42.41
N PRO A 147 12.03 15.26 -42.26
CA PRO A 147 11.79 16.38 -43.16
C PRO A 147 12.40 16.12 -44.54
N PHE A 148 11.59 16.29 -45.56
CA PHE A 148 11.98 16.16 -46.96
C PHE A 148 11.75 17.47 -47.74
N GLY A 149 12.37 17.58 -48.90
CA GLY A 149 12.26 18.73 -49.78
C GLY A 149 13.36 19.78 -49.52
N LYS A 150 13.51 20.71 -50.47
CA LYS A 150 14.55 21.74 -50.44
C LYS A 150 14.45 22.65 -49.21
N ASP A 151 13.24 22.85 -48.69
CA ASP A 151 12.97 23.75 -47.59
C ASP A 151 12.62 22.97 -46.29
N GLY A 152 12.75 21.62 -46.30
CA GLY A 152 12.45 20.78 -45.13
C GLY A 152 10.97 20.81 -44.67
N ASN A 153 10.03 21.24 -45.51
CA ASN A 153 8.62 21.46 -45.14
C ASN A 153 7.71 20.26 -45.41
N THR A 154 8.24 19.20 -46.03
CA THR A 154 7.50 17.97 -46.25
C THR A 154 7.93 16.94 -45.23
N TYR A 155 7.03 16.56 -44.33
CA TYR A 155 7.30 15.57 -43.30
C TYR A 155 6.71 14.21 -43.73
N LEU A 156 7.57 13.22 -43.77
CA LEU A 156 7.14 11.81 -43.99
C LEU A 156 7.22 11.05 -42.67
N GLU A 157 6.17 10.31 -42.38
CA GLU A 157 6.16 9.39 -41.25
C GLU A 157 7.11 8.21 -41.52
N GLY A 158 7.93 7.92 -40.56
CA GLY A 158 8.88 6.84 -40.59
C GLY A 158 8.67 5.80 -39.50
N LEU A 159 9.47 4.76 -39.55
CA LEU A 159 9.54 3.72 -38.53
C LEU A 159 10.51 4.17 -37.43
N SER A 160 10.15 3.89 -36.17
CA SER A 160 11.09 3.96 -35.07
C SER A 160 11.07 2.67 -34.27
N GLU A 161 12.17 2.39 -33.61
CA GLU A 161 12.24 1.29 -32.67
C GLU A 161 11.30 1.54 -31.49
N GLY A 162 10.52 0.54 -31.15
CA GLY A 162 9.72 0.50 -29.92
C GLY A 162 10.50 -0.19 -28.81
N LYS A 163 9.81 -0.96 -27.98
CA LYS A 163 10.46 -1.72 -26.91
C LYS A 163 11.23 -2.91 -27.47
N ILE A 164 12.47 -3.07 -27.01
CA ILE A 164 13.30 -4.25 -27.31
C ILE A 164 12.84 -5.37 -26.40
N GLY A 165 12.49 -6.51 -27.01
CA GLY A 165 12.02 -7.69 -26.26
C GLY A 165 13.14 -8.40 -25.51
N ASN A 166 12.86 -8.84 -24.29
CA ASN A 166 13.78 -9.66 -23.51
C ASN A 166 13.30 -11.12 -23.50
N PRO A 167 13.94 -12.05 -24.22
CA PRO A 167 13.53 -13.47 -24.25
C PRO A 167 13.79 -14.18 -22.91
N ASN A 168 14.38 -13.50 -21.93
CA ASN A 168 14.72 -14.06 -20.63
C ASN A 168 13.72 -13.72 -19.53
N VAL A 169 12.68 -12.96 -19.81
CA VAL A 169 11.65 -12.65 -18.80
C VAL A 169 10.97 -13.92 -18.27
N THR A 170 10.76 -13.93 -16.96
CA THR A 170 10.15 -15.06 -16.24
C THR A 170 9.39 -14.54 -15.02
N TRP A 171 8.86 -15.47 -14.23
CA TRP A 171 8.15 -15.17 -12.99
C TRP A 171 9.01 -14.42 -11.98
N GLU A 172 8.45 -13.41 -11.39
CA GLU A 172 8.90 -12.89 -10.10
C GLU A 172 8.51 -13.89 -9.01
N THR A 173 9.39 -14.17 -8.06
CA THR A 173 9.14 -15.11 -6.97
C THR A 173 9.28 -14.44 -5.61
N ALA A 174 8.34 -14.73 -4.71
CA ALA A 174 8.38 -14.30 -3.33
C ALA A 174 8.48 -15.52 -2.42
N LYS A 175 9.56 -15.61 -1.64
CA LYS A 175 9.77 -16.60 -0.59
C LYS A 175 9.29 -16.02 0.73
N LYS A 176 8.31 -16.69 1.35
CA LYS A 176 7.63 -16.21 2.55
C LYS A 176 7.84 -17.17 3.70
N LEU A 177 8.31 -16.65 4.81
CA LEU A 177 8.37 -17.34 6.10
C LEU A 177 7.45 -16.62 7.08
N ASN A 178 6.58 -17.36 7.75
CA ASN A 178 5.73 -16.85 8.82
C ASN A 178 5.83 -17.78 10.02
N VAL A 179 5.99 -17.20 11.21
CA VAL A 179 5.90 -17.90 12.49
C VAL A 179 4.96 -17.12 13.38
N GLY A 180 3.99 -17.81 13.96
CA GLY A 180 3.01 -17.16 14.81
C GLY A 180 2.49 -18.05 15.93
N PHE A 181 1.76 -17.45 16.83
CA PHE A 181 1.02 -18.15 17.87
C PHE A 181 -0.37 -17.56 18.07
N ASP A 182 -1.30 -18.43 18.46
CA ASP A 182 -2.65 -18.08 18.84
C ASP A 182 -2.82 -18.43 20.32
N LEU A 183 -3.17 -17.44 21.14
CA LEU A 183 -3.32 -17.55 22.59
C LEU A 183 -4.74 -17.19 23.00
N GLY A 184 -5.45 -18.12 23.64
CA GLY A 184 -6.72 -17.89 24.32
C GLY A 184 -6.55 -17.91 25.82
N LEU A 185 -7.11 -16.94 26.53
CA LEU A 185 -7.06 -16.85 28.00
C LEU A 185 -8.46 -16.76 28.57
N PHE A 186 -8.64 -17.26 29.80
CA PHE A 186 -9.86 -17.12 30.60
C PHE A 186 -11.11 -17.68 29.86
N LYS A 187 -11.00 -18.91 29.32
CA LYS A 187 -12.04 -19.55 28.50
C LYS A 187 -12.36 -18.74 27.25
N ASP A 188 -11.32 -18.28 26.56
CA ASP A 188 -11.34 -17.46 25.35
C ASP A 188 -12.01 -16.08 25.53
N ALA A 189 -12.13 -15.59 26.78
CA ALA A 189 -12.54 -14.21 27.00
C ALA A 189 -11.52 -13.22 26.43
N LEU A 190 -10.24 -13.58 26.40
CA LEU A 190 -9.18 -12.83 25.70
C LEU A 190 -8.52 -13.73 24.67
N SER A 191 -8.47 -13.30 23.44
CA SER A 191 -7.70 -13.93 22.38
C SER A 191 -6.63 -12.99 21.83
N LEU A 192 -5.42 -13.52 21.64
CA LEU A 192 -4.28 -12.82 21.09
C LEU A 192 -3.65 -13.68 20.00
N GLN A 193 -3.51 -13.10 18.81
CA GLN A 193 -2.82 -13.69 17.69
C GLN A 193 -1.62 -12.82 17.34
N VAL A 194 -0.45 -13.43 17.18
CA VAL A 194 0.78 -12.73 16.79
C VAL A 194 1.46 -13.49 15.67
N ASP A 195 1.89 -12.77 14.64
CA ASP A 195 2.63 -13.26 13.50
C ASP A 195 3.90 -12.46 13.29
N ILE A 196 5.00 -13.14 13.04
CA ILE A 196 6.27 -12.56 12.59
C ILE A 196 6.54 -13.13 11.20
N PHE A 197 6.76 -12.25 10.24
CA PHE A 197 6.96 -12.66 8.85
C PHE A 197 8.23 -12.08 8.24
N SER A 198 8.75 -12.81 7.27
CA SER A 198 9.83 -12.37 6.38
C SER A 198 9.51 -12.80 4.96
N GLU A 199 9.54 -11.87 4.04
CA GLU A 199 9.34 -12.09 2.62
C GLU A 199 10.59 -11.62 1.86
N LYS A 200 11.09 -12.45 0.96
CA LYS A 200 12.18 -12.11 0.03
C LYS A 200 11.66 -12.27 -1.38
N ARG A 201 11.71 -11.19 -2.14
CA ARG A 201 11.34 -11.17 -3.55
C ARG A 201 12.58 -11.16 -4.41
N ASP A 202 12.64 -12.10 -5.33
CA ASP A 202 13.68 -12.25 -6.34
C ASP A 202 13.07 -12.16 -7.74
N GLY A 203 13.85 -11.66 -8.68
CA GLY A 203 13.43 -11.57 -10.07
C GLY A 203 12.34 -10.53 -10.35
N ILE A 204 12.28 -9.46 -9.56
CA ILE A 204 11.37 -8.34 -9.83
C ILE A 204 11.75 -7.73 -11.19
N LEU A 205 10.73 -7.55 -12.05
CA LEU A 205 10.91 -6.91 -13.35
C LEU A 205 11.15 -5.42 -13.16
N ILE A 206 12.35 -4.97 -13.50
CA ILE A 206 12.78 -3.57 -13.40
C ILE A 206 13.40 -3.08 -14.71
N ASN A 207 13.39 -1.77 -14.90
CA ASN A 207 14.13 -1.13 -15.98
C ASN A 207 15.64 -1.30 -15.74
N ARG A 208 16.41 -1.45 -16.82
CA ARG A 208 17.86 -1.57 -16.77
C ARG A 208 18.48 -0.19 -16.61
N GLY A 209 18.96 0.13 -15.41
CA GLY A 209 19.64 1.40 -15.13
C GLY A 209 21.15 1.38 -15.46
N THR A 210 21.75 0.19 -15.51
CA THR A 210 23.19 0.05 -15.79
C THR A 210 23.55 0.13 -17.28
N ILE A 211 22.58 0.20 -18.19
CA ILE A 211 22.84 0.40 -19.63
C ILE A 211 23.11 1.88 -19.87
N PRO A 212 24.33 2.26 -20.35
CA PRO A 212 24.68 3.66 -20.53
C PRO A 212 23.85 4.30 -21.65
N SER A 213 23.45 5.57 -21.48
CA SER A 213 22.75 6.36 -22.50
C SER A 213 23.56 6.54 -23.78
N VAL A 214 24.90 6.50 -23.70
CA VAL A 214 25.82 6.54 -24.87
C VAL A 214 25.61 5.37 -25.84
N GLY A 215 24.91 4.29 -25.40
CA GLY A 215 24.50 3.19 -26.26
C GLY A 215 23.50 3.58 -27.35
N GLY A 216 22.93 4.78 -27.29
CA GLY A 216 22.05 5.34 -28.34
C GLY A 216 20.65 4.67 -28.40
N PHE A 217 20.25 3.97 -27.35
CA PHE A 217 18.90 3.42 -27.29
C PHE A 217 17.87 4.55 -27.12
N PRO A 218 16.77 4.52 -27.89
CA PRO A 218 15.68 5.47 -27.66
C PRO A 218 15.12 5.34 -26.22
N ASP A 219 14.62 6.45 -25.69
CA ASP A 219 13.97 6.46 -24.38
C ASP A 219 12.82 5.43 -24.34
N GLY A 220 12.83 4.59 -23.33
CA GLY A 220 11.82 3.54 -23.15
C GLY A 220 11.99 2.29 -24.02
N ALA A 221 13.02 2.23 -24.92
CA ALA A 221 13.32 1.04 -25.71
C ALA A 221 14.11 -0.02 -24.94
N ILE A 222 14.81 0.38 -23.87
CA ILE A 222 15.62 -0.54 -23.05
C ILE A 222 14.74 -1.62 -22.45
N PRO A 223 15.08 -2.93 -22.66
CA PRO A 223 14.26 -4.03 -22.15
C PRO A 223 14.31 -4.13 -20.63
N VAL A 224 13.17 -4.39 -20.02
CA VAL A 224 13.10 -4.76 -18.61
C VAL A 224 13.72 -6.14 -18.37
N ALA A 225 14.21 -6.38 -17.17
CA ALA A 225 14.79 -7.66 -16.79
C ALA A 225 14.43 -8.05 -15.34
N ASN A 226 14.44 -9.36 -15.07
CA ASN A 226 14.19 -9.93 -13.74
C ASN A 226 15.44 -9.79 -12.84
N LEU A 227 15.85 -8.58 -12.52
CA LEU A 227 17.07 -8.28 -11.75
C LEU A 227 16.78 -7.74 -10.35
N GLY A 228 15.62 -7.14 -10.14
CA GLY A 228 15.27 -6.53 -8.88
C GLY A 228 15.11 -7.53 -7.76
N LYS A 229 15.54 -7.12 -6.55
CA LYS A 229 15.37 -7.88 -5.31
C LYS A 229 14.93 -6.97 -4.19
N ALA A 230 13.98 -7.43 -3.40
CA ALA A 230 13.50 -6.73 -2.22
C ALA A 230 13.25 -7.70 -1.07
N GLU A 231 13.33 -7.18 0.15
CA GLU A 231 12.97 -7.89 1.36
C GLU A 231 11.89 -7.11 2.10
N ASN A 232 10.94 -7.83 2.74
CA ASN A 232 9.95 -7.23 3.63
C ASN A 232 9.86 -8.06 4.90
N LYS A 233 9.90 -7.41 6.06
CA LYS A 233 9.81 -8.03 7.38
C LYS A 233 8.86 -7.28 8.26
N GLY A 234 8.16 -7.99 9.12
CA GLY A 234 7.23 -7.34 10.02
C GLY A 234 6.68 -8.24 11.10
N ILE A 235 5.84 -7.61 11.89
CA ILE A 235 5.06 -8.23 12.96
C ILE A 235 3.62 -7.76 12.85
N GLU A 236 2.70 -8.68 13.03
CA GLU A 236 1.27 -8.41 13.08
C GLU A 236 0.70 -8.98 14.38
N ALA A 237 -0.24 -8.25 14.98
CA ALA A 237 -0.93 -8.69 16.17
C ALA A 237 -2.42 -8.35 16.10
N ALA A 238 -3.26 -9.26 16.56
CA ALA A 238 -4.69 -9.04 16.76
C ALA A 238 -5.07 -9.45 18.18
N LEU A 239 -5.81 -8.58 18.86
CA LEU A 239 -6.31 -8.77 20.21
C LEU A 239 -7.82 -8.64 20.20
N GLU A 240 -8.50 -9.57 20.83
CA GLU A 240 -9.93 -9.47 21.15
C GLU A 240 -10.15 -9.84 22.62
N PHE A 241 -10.91 -9.00 23.31
CA PHE A 241 -11.37 -9.27 24.67
C PHE A 241 -12.85 -9.05 24.75
N LYS A 242 -13.60 -10.03 25.28
CA LYS A 242 -15.06 -9.93 25.45
C LYS A 242 -15.48 -10.60 26.75
N LYS A 243 -16.38 -9.94 27.47
CA LYS A 243 -16.92 -10.47 28.72
C LYS A 243 -18.34 -9.94 29.00
N THR A 244 -19.19 -10.82 29.46
CA THR A 244 -20.47 -10.45 30.02
C THR A 244 -20.43 -10.74 31.54
N THR A 245 -20.79 -9.75 32.34
CA THR A 245 -20.84 -9.88 33.80
C THR A 245 -22.20 -10.50 34.25
N HIS A 246 -22.26 -10.97 35.48
CA HIS A 246 -23.51 -11.56 36.04
C HIS A 246 -24.69 -10.59 36.00
N ASN A 247 -24.50 -9.29 36.11
CA ASN A 247 -25.52 -8.27 36.05
C ASN A 247 -25.90 -7.85 34.63
N GLY A 248 -25.37 -8.55 33.58
CA GLY A 248 -25.72 -8.32 32.20
C GLY A 248 -24.95 -7.19 31.53
N LEU A 249 -23.91 -6.64 32.18
CA LEU A 249 -23.00 -5.70 31.50
C LEU A 249 -22.08 -6.46 30.53
N PHE A 250 -22.22 -6.18 29.25
CA PHE A 250 -21.30 -6.65 28.18
C PHE A 250 -20.24 -5.59 27.86
N TYR A 251 -19.02 -6.01 27.73
CA TYR A 251 -17.96 -5.15 27.18
C TYR A 251 -17.00 -5.97 26.31
N SER A 252 -16.55 -5.36 25.25
CA SER A 252 -15.55 -5.91 24.35
C SER A 252 -14.51 -4.87 23.98
N LEU A 253 -13.29 -5.32 23.81
CA LEU A 253 -12.18 -4.55 23.24
C LEU A 253 -11.61 -5.35 22.08
N ARG A 254 -11.28 -4.67 21.01
CA ARG A 254 -10.59 -5.28 19.87
C ARG A 254 -9.49 -4.34 19.38
N GLY A 255 -8.41 -4.92 18.92
CA GLY A 255 -7.30 -4.16 18.38
C GLY A 255 -6.52 -4.99 17.38
N ASN A 256 -5.96 -4.30 16.39
CA ASN A 256 -4.98 -4.87 15.50
C ASN A 256 -3.79 -3.91 15.38
N PHE A 257 -2.65 -4.46 15.11
CA PHE A 257 -1.40 -3.75 14.91
C PHE A 257 -0.60 -4.45 13.83
N SER A 258 -0.03 -3.70 12.91
CA SER A 258 0.90 -4.20 11.91
C SER A 258 2.07 -3.24 11.81
N PHE A 259 3.27 -3.80 11.86
CA PHE A 259 4.51 -3.11 11.50
C PHE A 259 5.18 -3.90 10.40
N ALA A 260 5.43 -3.25 9.26
CA ALA A 260 6.13 -3.85 8.12
C ALA A 260 7.15 -2.87 7.56
N ARG A 261 8.37 -3.34 7.36
CA ARG A 261 9.43 -2.55 6.71
C ARG A 261 10.04 -3.34 5.56
N ASN A 262 9.96 -2.76 4.39
CA ASN A 262 10.61 -3.29 3.20
C ASN A 262 12.00 -2.68 2.99
N LYS A 263 12.79 -3.32 2.13
CA LYS A 263 14.14 -2.90 1.81
C LYS A 263 14.47 -3.30 0.38
N ILE A 264 14.98 -2.36 -0.40
CA ILE A 264 15.58 -2.63 -1.70
C ILE A 264 16.92 -3.33 -1.48
N ILE A 265 17.11 -4.48 -2.10
CA ILE A 265 18.36 -5.24 -2.07
C ILE A 265 19.14 -5.00 -3.37
N GLU A 266 18.41 -5.01 -4.52
CA GLU A 266 19.00 -4.81 -5.84
C GLU A 266 17.98 -4.12 -6.76
N ASN A 267 18.40 -3.11 -7.50
CA ASN A 267 17.56 -2.32 -8.41
C ASN A 267 18.20 -2.05 -9.79
N ASP A 268 19.35 -2.68 -10.11
CA ASP A 268 20.12 -2.49 -11.36
C ASP A 268 20.46 -1.02 -11.67
N GLU A 269 20.64 -0.20 -10.65
CA GLU A 269 21.13 1.17 -10.80
C GLU A 269 22.66 1.23 -10.66
N PRO A 270 23.35 2.11 -11.43
CA PRO A 270 24.77 2.34 -11.22
C PRO A 270 25.02 2.84 -9.79
N GLU A 271 26.22 2.58 -9.28
CA GLU A 271 26.61 3.15 -8.00
C GLU A 271 26.60 4.69 -8.10
N PRO A 272 25.84 5.37 -7.21
CA PRO A 272 25.83 6.82 -7.20
C PRO A 272 27.19 7.37 -6.77
N LEU A 273 27.51 8.57 -7.22
CA LEU A 273 28.77 9.24 -6.85
C LEU A 273 28.91 9.36 -5.33
N TYR A 274 27.82 9.65 -4.66
CA TYR A 274 27.76 9.76 -3.20
C TYR A 274 26.90 8.64 -2.62
N LYS A 275 27.47 7.89 -1.70
CA LYS A 275 26.83 6.73 -1.07
C LYS A 275 25.50 7.03 -0.35
N TYR A 276 25.31 8.26 0.13
CA TYR A 276 24.06 8.66 0.78
C TYR A 276 22.87 8.74 -0.19
N GLN A 277 23.13 8.76 -1.51
CA GLN A 277 22.11 8.75 -2.55
C GLN A 277 21.71 7.31 -2.97
N ASP A 278 22.38 6.27 -2.47
CA ASP A 278 22.07 4.89 -2.83
C ASP A 278 20.68 4.49 -2.28
N ALA A 279 19.78 4.09 -3.17
CA ALA A 279 18.47 3.57 -2.83
C ALA A 279 18.54 2.14 -2.25
N ARG A 280 19.58 1.38 -2.55
CA ARG A 280 19.79 0.04 -2.00
C ARG A 280 19.99 0.11 -0.48
N GLY A 281 19.31 -0.78 0.22
CA GLY A 281 19.30 -0.78 1.68
C GLY A 281 18.24 0.12 2.30
N ARG A 282 17.51 0.91 1.51
CA ARG A 282 16.40 1.78 1.95
C ARG A 282 15.05 1.18 1.58
N CYS A 283 13.98 1.77 2.10
CA CYS A 283 12.62 1.35 1.75
C CYS A 283 12.30 1.63 0.28
N ILE A 284 11.42 0.84 -0.30
CA ILE A 284 10.78 1.16 -1.58
C ILE A 284 10.03 2.50 -1.39
N ASP A 285 10.09 3.38 -2.38
CA ASP A 285 9.52 4.74 -2.32
C ASP A 285 10.10 5.61 -1.18
N GLN A 286 11.35 5.35 -0.78
CA GLN A 286 12.08 6.25 0.11
C GLN A 286 12.21 7.63 -0.56
N PRO A 287 11.67 8.69 0.04
CA PRO A 287 11.86 10.02 -0.52
C PRO A 287 13.33 10.46 -0.43
N PHE A 288 13.84 11.01 -1.53
CA PHE A 288 15.10 11.74 -1.57
C PHE A 288 14.81 13.20 -1.82
N GLY A 289 15.41 14.07 -1.05
CA GLY A 289 15.17 15.49 -1.12
C GLY A 289 16.25 16.32 -0.45
N LEU A 290 16.17 17.64 -0.61
CA LEU A 290 17.08 18.60 -0.04
C LEU A 290 16.75 18.87 1.42
N VAL A 291 17.77 19.15 2.22
CA VAL A 291 17.60 19.57 3.61
C VAL A 291 17.46 21.11 3.64
N ALA A 292 16.26 21.60 3.99
CA ALA A 292 16.00 23.03 4.11
C ALA A 292 16.53 23.56 5.44
N LEU A 293 17.30 24.63 5.40
CA LEU A 293 17.86 25.34 6.54
C LEU A 293 17.01 26.55 6.96
N GLY A 294 15.95 26.85 6.21
CA GLY A 294 15.08 28.01 6.38
C GLY A 294 15.03 28.85 5.10
N PHE A 295 14.88 30.16 5.26
CA PHE A 295 14.80 31.11 4.14
C PHE A 295 15.98 32.07 4.16
N PHE A 296 16.44 32.49 2.99
CA PHE A 296 17.43 33.56 2.89
C PHE A 296 16.87 34.84 3.48
N LYS A 297 17.67 35.49 4.35
CA LYS A 297 17.26 36.70 5.04
C LYS A 297 17.39 37.95 4.16
N ASP A 298 18.52 38.09 3.49
CA ASP A 298 18.90 39.22 2.69
C ASP A 298 19.95 38.83 1.64
N GLN A 299 20.41 39.80 0.86
CA GLN A 299 21.42 39.62 -0.18
C GLN A 299 22.81 39.22 0.35
N ASP A 300 23.14 39.62 1.56
CA ASP A 300 24.41 39.26 2.17
C ASP A 300 24.41 37.80 2.62
N ASP A 301 23.27 37.32 3.15
CA ASP A 301 23.09 35.90 3.46
C ASP A 301 23.22 35.03 2.19
N ILE A 302 22.66 35.48 1.05
CA ILE A 302 22.80 34.79 -0.24
C ILE A 302 24.27 34.74 -0.69
N LYS A 303 24.98 35.88 -0.64
CA LYS A 303 26.39 35.96 -1.08
C LYS A 303 27.32 35.07 -0.23
N ASN A 304 27.02 34.91 1.04
CA ASN A 304 27.83 34.16 2.01
C ASN A 304 27.41 32.68 2.12
N SER A 305 26.48 32.22 1.28
CA SER A 305 26.00 30.85 1.24
C SER A 305 26.43 30.12 -0.03
N PRO A 306 26.50 28.79 -0.02
CA PRO A 306 26.71 28.00 -1.23
C PRO A 306 25.72 28.37 -2.33
N ARG A 307 26.17 28.36 -3.58
CA ARG A 307 25.37 28.76 -4.74
C ARG A 307 24.32 27.70 -5.07
N GLN A 308 23.04 28.03 -5.03
CA GLN A 308 21.95 27.16 -5.48
C GLN A 308 21.76 27.24 -6.99
N THR A 309 21.68 26.09 -7.68
CA THR A 309 21.71 26.00 -9.16
C THR A 309 20.34 25.77 -9.78
N PHE A 310 19.28 25.66 -8.99
CA PHE A 310 17.95 25.27 -9.47
C PHE A 310 17.22 26.36 -10.27
N GLN A 311 17.64 27.60 -10.13
CA GLN A 311 17.16 28.76 -10.89
C GLN A 311 18.27 29.77 -11.11
N SER A 312 18.08 30.71 -12.05
CA SER A 312 19.08 31.69 -12.42
C SER A 312 19.42 32.66 -11.31
N GLU A 313 18.44 33.02 -10.47
CA GLU A 313 18.59 34.03 -9.42
C GLU A 313 17.80 33.60 -8.17
N VAL A 314 18.46 33.62 -7.03
CA VAL A 314 17.87 33.34 -5.71
C VAL A 314 17.65 34.69 -5.01
N ARG A 315 16.53 34.82 -4.30
CA ARG A 315 16.09 36.04 -3.66
C ARG A 315 15.94 35.87 -2.15
N PRO A 316 15.99 36.95 -1.35
CA PRO A 316 15.55 36.90 0.05
C PRO A 316 14.13 36.32 0.17
N GLY A 317 13.95 35.36 1.05
CA GLY A 317 12.70 34.63 1.21
C GLY A 317 12.59 33.35 0.40
N ASP A 318 13.53 33.05 -0.49
CA ASP A 318 13.67 31.72 -1.09
C ASP A 318 14.25 30.73 -0.07
N ILE A 319 13.99 29.44 -0.30
CA ILE A 319 14.47 28.37 0.56
C ILE A 319 15.98 28.25 0.44
N LYS A 320 16.66 28.25 1.57
CA LYS A 320 18.09 27.97 1.72
C LYS A 320 18.28 26.49 2.01
N TYR A 321 19.10 25.82 1.24
CA TYR A 321 19.37 24.38 1.38
C TYR A 321 20.78 24.13 1.94
N MET A 322 20.96 22.93 2.48
CA MET A 322 22.21 22.43 3.01
C MET A 322 23.08 21.89 1.88
N ASP A 323 24.33 22.31 1.83
CA ASP A 323 25.39 21.70 1.06
C ASP A 323 25.84 20.43 1.79
N VAL A 324 25.50 19.28 1.25
CA VAL A 324 25.72 17.98 1.92
C VAL A 324 27.10 17.41 1.61
N ASN A 325 27.63 17.72 0.44
CA ASN A 325 28.92 17.22 -0.04
C ASN A 325 30.07 18.22 0.16
N ASP A 326 29.77 19.44 0.68
CA ASP A 326 30.74 20.53 0.96
C ASP A 326 31.50 20.98 -0.30
N ASP A 327 30.86 20.97 -1.48
CA ASP A 327 31.51 21.43 -2.72
C ASP A 327 31.28 22.91 -3.07
N GLY A 328 30.48 23.60 -2.24
CA GLY A 328 30.13 25.02 -2.40
C GLY A 328 28.99 25.27 -3.39
N VAL A 329 28.35 24.23 -3.90
CA VAL A 329 27.25 24.30 -4.86
C VAL A 329 26.10 23.42 -4.38
N ILE A 330 24.89 23.95 -4.39
CA ILE A 330 23.68 23.18 -4.07
C ILE A 330 23.03 22.72 -5.38
N ASP A 331 23.01 21.42 -5.58
CA ASP A 331 22.40 20.78 -6.75
C ASP A 331 21.74 19.42 -6.42
N ASP A 332 21.52 18.58 -7.44
CA ASP A 332 20.89 17.28 -7.25
C ASP A 332 21.79 16.28 -6.49
N TYR A 333 23.09 16.57 -6.35
CA TYR A 333 24.00 15.76 -5.53
C TYR A 333 23.80 15.98 -4.02
N ASP A 334 23.11 17.04 -3.58
CA ASP A 334 22.79 17.30 -2.18
C ASP A 334 21.50 16.62 -1.71
N LYS A 335 20.82 15.88 -2.57
CA LYS A 335 19.65 15.12 -2.18
C LYS A 335 20.05 13.93 -1.31
N VAL A 336 19.43 13.86 -0.15
CA VAL A 336 19.58 12.76 0.80
C VAL A 336 18.24 12.06 1.04
N ALA A 337 18.27 10.87 1.61
CA ALA A 337 17.04 10.23 2.07
C ALA A 337 16.41 11.03 3.21
N ILE A 338 15.17 11.44 3.05
CA ILE A 338 14.40 12.22 4.03
C ILE A 338 13.14 11.48 4.46
N GLY A 339 12.80 11.57 5.74
CA GLY A 339 11.55 11.02 6.28
C GLY A 339 11.35 9.52 6.07
N TYR A 340 10.09 9.14 6.05
CA TYR A 340 9.58 7.79 5.85
C TYR A 340 8.95 7.65 4.46
N PRO A 341 8.75 6.42 3.96
CA PRO A 341 7.99 6.20 2.73
C PRO A 341 6.55 6.69 2.88
N ARG A 342 5.90 6.95 1.75
CA ARG A 342 4.49 7.38 1.73
C ARG A 342 3.56 6.29 2.27
N THR A 343 3.83 5.04 1.96
CA THR A 343 3.12 3.89 2.54
C THR A 343 3.52 3.73 4.00
N PRO A 344 2.57 3.80 4.96
CA PRO A 344 2.90 3.70 6.38
C PRO A 344 3.55 2.37 6.73
N GLU A 345 4.60 2.39 7.56
CA GLU A 345 5.19 1.18 8.12
C GLU A 345 4.40 0.62 9.30
N ILE A 346 3.66 1.48 10.01
CA ILE A 346 2.81 1.11 11.14
C ILE A 346 1.36 1.39 10.77
N MET A 347 0.51 0.39 10.91
CA MET A 347 -0.94 0.52 10.83
C MET A 347 -1.57 -0.08 12.07
N MET A 348 -2.58 0.57 12.62
CA MET A 348 -3.29 0.13 13.82
C MET A 348 -4.76 0.45 13.76
N GLY A 349 -5.55 -0.40 14.40
CA GLY A 349 -6.95 -0.17 14.65
C GLY A 349 -7.31 -0.69 16.04
N PHE A 350 -8.08 0.05 16.81
CA PHE A 350 -8.56 -0.41 18.10
C PHE A 350 -9.89 0.23 18.46
N GLY A 351 -10.67 -0.48 19.21
CA GLY A 351 -11.98 0.00 19.62
C GLY A 351 -12.64 -0.92 20.64
N GLY A 352 -13.80 -0.54 21.05
CA GLY A 352 -14.56 -1.33 22.01
C GLY A 352 -16.05 -1.05 21.96
N THR A 353 -16.79 -1.95 22.57
CA THR A 353 -18.24 -1.85 22.73
C THR A 353 -18.58 -2.10 24.19
N VAL A 354 -19.49 -1.30 24.73
CA VAL A 354 -20.09 -1.51 26.03
C VAL A 354 -21.62 -1.56 25.84
N ALA A 355 -22.26 -2.58 26.38
CA ALA A 355 -23.73 -2.69 26.33
C ALA A 355 -24.29 -3.05 27.71
N TYR A 356 -25.34 -2.35 28.12
CA TYR A 356 -26.00 -2.56 29.39
C TYR A 356 -27.46 -2.13 29.35
N LYS A 357 -28.34 -3.03 29.74
CA LYS A 357 -29.82 -2.78 29.90
C LYS A 357 -30.44 -2.06 28.68
N GLY A 358 -30.12 -2.54 27.49
CA GLY A 358 -30.61 -1.98 26.22
C GLY A 358 -29.76 -0.85 25.64
N PHE A 359 -28.94 -0.15 26.41
CA PHE A 359 -27.97 0.81 25.89
C PHE A 359 -26.74 0.10 25.33
N ASP A 360 -26.24 0.56 24.19
CA ASP A 360 -24.98 0.16 23.65
C ASP A 360 -24.21 1.38 23.12
N VAL A 361 -22.91 1.34 23.32
CA VAL A 361 -21.96 2.34 22.81
C VAL A 361 -20.78 1.61 22.22
N SER A 362 -20.41 1.95 21.00
CA SER A 362 -19.20 1.45 20.35
C SER A 362 -18.36 2.57 19.77
N VAL A 363 -17.04 2.41 19.82
CA VAL A 363 -16.08 3.32 19.22
C VAL A 363 -14.98 2.51 18.53
N PHE A 364 -14.47 3.04 17.41
CA PHE A 364 -13.34 2.44 16.72
C PHE A 364 -12.42 3.51 16.18
N PHE A 365 -11.13 3.37 16.48
CA PHE A 365 -10.04 4.21 16.02
C PHE A 365 -9.21 3.49 14.99
N THR A 366 -8.73 4.24 14.01
CA THR A 366 -7.70 3.79 13.06
C THR A 366 -6.54 4.77 13.05
N GLY A 367 -5.33 4.27 12.88
CA GLY A 367 -4.15 5.11 12.82
C GLY A 367 -3.06 4.53 11.95
N ALA A 368 -2.20 5.41 11.50
CA ALA A 368 -0.99 5.08 10.78
C ALA A 368 0.17 5.91 11.32
N ALA A 369 1.38 5.33 11.27
CA ALA A 369 2.59 6.02 11.68
C ALA A 369 3.79 5.56 10.84
N HIS A 370 4.94 6.23 11.00
CA HIS A 370 6.10 6.06 10.14
C HIS A 370 5.73 6.25 8.65
N THR A 371 5.12 7.39 8.37
CA THR A 371 4.82 7.85 7.00
C THR A 371 5.09 9.34 6.89
N SER A 372 5.56 9.77 5.73
CA SER A 372 5.75 11.18 5.41
C SER A 372 4.73 11.63 4.39
N PHE A 373 4.21 12.83 4.59
CA PHE A 373 3.32 13.50 3.68
C PHE A 373 4.04 14.73 3.09
N PHE A 374 3.93 14.93 1.78
CA PHE A 374 4.52 16.10 1.13
C PHE A 374 3.43 17.12 0.79
N LEU A 375 3.61 18.34 1.27
CA LEU A 375 2.77 19.48 0.91
C LEU A 375 3.29 20.04 -0.42
N ASP A 376 2.95 19.41 -1.53
CA ASP A 376 3.47 19.73 -2.85
C ASP A 376 2.37 19.84 -3.92
N GLY A 377 2.78 20.18 -5.13
CA GLY A 377 1.92 20.19 -6.31
C GLY A 377 1.05 21.44 -6.47
N PRO A 378 0.16 21.42 -7.47
CA PRO A 378 -0.58 22.60 -7.94
C PRO A 378 -1.47 23.28 -6.91
N THR A 379 -1.98 22.52 -5.94
CA THR A 379 -2.83 23.07 -4.87
C THR A 379 -2.05 23.78 -3.79
N MET A 380 -0.78 23.42 -3.60
CA MET A 380 0.05 23.99 -2.54
C MET A 380 0.94 25.13 -3.04
N TYR A 381 1.49 24.98 -4.25
CA TYR A 381 2.44 25.94 -4.81
C TYR A 381 1.71 27.13 -5.45
N PRO A 382 1.95 28.36 -4.99
CA PRO A 382 1.38 29.54 -5.61
C PRO A 382 1.72 29.62 -7.10
N PHE A 383 0.71 29.94 -7.92
CA PHE A 383 0.85 30.18 -9.36
C PHE A 383 1.62 29.07 -10.11
N TYR A 384 1.31 27.81 -9.80
CA TYR A 384 2.06 26.61 -10.23
C TYR A 384 2.39 26.55 -11.73
N ASN A 385 1.50 27.02 -12.61
CA ASN A 385 1.70 27.05 -14.06
C ASN A 385 1.95 28.47 -14.60
N GLY A 386 2.43 29.40 -13.76
CA GLY A 386 2.68 30.78 -14.14
C GLY A 386 1.51 31.74 -13.87
N GLU A 387 1.63 32.97 -14.35
CA GLU A 387 0.65 34.04 -14.12
C GLU A 387 -0.78 33.62 -14.52
N GLY A 388 -1.73 33.89 -13.65
CA GLY A 388 -3.15 33.65 -13.89
C GLY A 388 -3.60 32.21 -13.75
N SER A 389 -2.71 31.26 -13.49
CA SER A 389 -3.06 29.88 -13.22
C SER A 389 -2.85 29.54 -11.76
N TRP A 390 -3.80 28.81 -11.18
CA TRP A 390 -3.83 28.39 -9.78
C TRP A 390 -3.75 29.53 -8.76
N ASN A 391 -4.58 29.46 -7.72
CA ASN A 391 -4.61 30.43 -6.66
C ASN A 391 -3.57 30.14 -5.56
N VAL A 392 -3.42 31.10 -4.64
CA VAL A 392 -2.64 30.93 -3.43
C VAL A 392 -3.57 30.50 -2.30
N LEU A 393 -3.23 29.42 -1.60
CA LEU A 393 -3.94 29.05 -0.37
C LEU A 393 -3.80 30.13 0.68
N ARG A 394 -4.89 30.42 1.40
CA ARG A 394 -4.87 31.40 2.49
C ARG A 394 -3.82 31.05 3.56
N GLU A 395 -3.71 29.76 3.94
CA GLU A 395 -2.68 29.28 4.87
C GLU A 395 -1.26 29.63 4.39
N TYR A 396 -0.99 29.47 3.08
CA TYR A 396 0.30 29.84 2.52
C TYR A 396 0.49 31.36 2.58
N TYR A 397 -0.51 32.14 2.13
CA TYR A 397 -0.44 33.60 2.11
C TYR A 397 -0.24 34.21 3.49
N ASP A 398 -0.97 33.74 4.49
CA ASP A 398 -0.91 34.27 5.87
C ASP A 398 0.42 33.94 6.56
N HIS A 399 1.12 32.86 6.15
CA HIS A 399 2.38 32.42 6.76
C HIS A 399 3.57 32.46 5.79
N ARG A 400 3.45 33.19 4.68
CA ARG A 400 4.55 33.38 3.73
C ARG A 400 5.66 34.23 4.34
N TRP A 401 6.82 34.10 3.76
CA TRP A 401 7.93 34.98 4.06
C TRP A 401 7.68 36.40 3.50
N THR A 402 7.91 37.41 4.34
CA THR A 402 8.07 38.84 4.03
C THR A 402 9.19 39.35 4.94
N PRO A 403 9.77 40.55 4.69
CA PRO A 403 10.77 41.12 5.60
C PRO A 403 10.28 41.19 7.04
N GLU A 404 8.97 41.47 7.25
CA GLU A 404 8.36 41.58 8.58
C GLU A 404 8.10 40.22 9.23
N THR A 405 7.88 39.18 8.45
CA THR A 405 7.57 37.81 8.93
C THR A 405 8.75 36.86 8.84
N ALA A 406 9.94 37.32 8.47
CA ALA A 406 11.12 36.49 8.19
C ALA A 406 11.45 35.46 9.27
N VAL A 407 11.18 35.76 10.56
CA VAL A 407 11.44 34.86 11.69
C VAL A 407 10.32 33.85 11.92
N THR A 408 9.09 34.17 11.53
CA THR A 408 7.88 33.35 11.81
C THR A 408 7.31 32.67 10.60
N ALA A 409 7.83 32.97 9.41
CA ALA A 409 7.37 32.43 8.15
C ALA A 409 7.50 30.88 8.12
N LYS A 410 6.49 30.23 7.59
CA LYS A 410 6.45 28.78 7.38
C LYS A 410 6.63 28.40 5.91
N TYR A 411 6.39 29.33 5.00
CA TYR A 411 6.44 29.17 3.56
C TYR A 411 7.33 30.22 2.92
N PRO A 412 7.97 29.93 1.80
CA PRO A 412 8.81 30.89 1.10
C PRO A 412 8.01 32.10 0.59
N LEU A 413 8.69 33.08 0.06
CA LEU A 413 8.05 34.24 -0.55
C LEU A 413 7.13 33.79 -1.71
N VAL A 414 6.06 34.55 -1.92
CA VAL A 414 5.16 34.34 -3.04
C VAL A 414 5.72 35.10 -4.27
N THR A 415 5.83 34.39 -5.38
CA THR A 415 6.22 34.94 -6.69
C THR A 415 5.12 34.68 -7.70
N ASN A 416 5.02 35.49 -8.73
CA ASN A 416 4.10 35.29 -9.85
C ASN A 416 4.61 34.27 -10.88
N GLU A 417 5.79 33.70 -10.65
CA GLU A 417 6.42 32.71 -11.50
C GLU A 417 6.67 31.42 -10.73
N PHE A 418 6.76 30.31 -11.46
CA PHE A 418 7.13 29.03 -10.87
C PHE A 418 8.59 29.09 -10.38
N SER A 419 8.77 28.90 -9.06
CA SER A 419 10.10 28.90 -8.46
C SER A 419 10.69 27.51 -8.44
N ASN A 420 11.62 27.22 -9.35
CA ASN A 420 12.35 25.96 -9.38
C ASN A 420 13.15 25.70 -8.10
N ASN A 421 13.59 26.74 -7.39
CA ASN A 421 14.29 26.61 -6.13
C ASN A 421 13.32 26.18 -5.00
N ASN A 422 12.19 26.90 -4.88
CA ASN A 422 11.31 26.72 -3.73
C ASN A 422 10.45 25.46 -3.81
N TYR A 423 10.24 24.91 -5.02
CA TYR A 423 9.34 23.78 -5.23
C TYR A 423 10.08 22.45 -5.42
N ARG A 424 11.31 22.37 -4.88
CA ARG A 424 12.07 21.12 -4.78
C ARG A 424 11.55 20.27 -3.62
N THR A 425 11.55 18.95 -3.83
CA THR A 425 11.33 17.99 -2.75
C THR A 425 12.34 18.25 -1.63
N SER A 426 11.86 18.60 -0.46
CA SER A 426 12.72 18.99 0.66
C SER A 426 12.05 18.78 2.01
N THR A 427 12.83 18.88 3.04
CA THR A 427 12.35 18.78 4.42
C THR A 427 11.37 19.90 4.81
N LEU A 428 11.33 21.04 4.08
CA LEU A 428 10.33 22.09 4.30
C LEU A 428 8.92 21.59 4.00
N TRP A 429 8.77 20.94 2.84
CA TRP A 429 7.48 20.45 2.36
C TRP A 429 7.10 19.11 2.97
N MET A 430 8.07 18.38 3.52
CA MET A 430 7.84 17.13 4.23
C MET A 430 7.18 17.36 5.57
N LYS A 431 6.10 16.68 5.84
CA LYS A 431 5.39 16.69 7.13
C LYS A 431 5.26 15.28 7.68
N ASN A 432 5.11 15.16 8.98
CA ASN A 432 4.76 13.91 9.62
C ASN A 432 3.34 13.52 9.21
N GLY A 433 3.20 12.43 8.46
CA GLY A 433 1.93 11.89 7.98
C GLY A 433 1.19 11.00 8.98
N SER A 434 1.76 10.81 10.19
CA SER A 434 1.14 9.97 11.23
C SER A 434 -0.17 10.58 11.73
N TYR A 435 -1.16 9.74 11.94
CA TYR A 435 -2.47 10.14 12.43
C TYR A 435 -3.14 9.07 13.28
N LEU A 436 -4.13 9.51 14.06
CA LEU A 436 -5.12 8.67 14.75
C LEU A 436 -6.50 9.27 14.52
N LYS A 437 -7.44 8.50 13.98
CA LYS A 437 -8.81 8.95 13.70
C LYS A 437 -9.84 8.16 14.49
N LEU A 438 -10.82 8.86 15.06
CA LEU A 438 -12.07 8.24 15.49
C LEU A 438 -12.89 7.94 14.23
N LYS A 439 -12.71 6.70 13.72
CA LYS A 439 -13.25 6.27 12.43
C LYS A 439 -14.74 6.05 12.48
N THR A 440 -15.21 5.37 13.54
CA THR A 440 -16.63 5.16 13.80
C THR A 440 -16.95 5.30 15.28
N ALA A 441 -18.12 5.87 15.58
CA ALA A 441 -18.74 5.82 16.89
C ALA A 441 -20.23 5.61 16.71
N GLU A 442 -20.82 4.80 17.59
CA GLU A 442 -22.24 4.53 17.58
C GLU A 442 -22.77 4.48 19.02
N ILE A 443 -23.93 5.04 19.22
CA ILE A 443 -24.74 4.89 20.42
C ILE A 443 -26.12 4.39 20.02
N GLY A 444 -26.61 3.37 20.71
CA GLY A 444 -27.93 2.78 20.47
C GLY A 444 -28.68 2.49 21.74
N TYR A 445 -30.00 2.34 21.60
CA TYR A 445 -30.85 1.81 22.63
C TYR A 445 -31.86 0.84 22.04
N THR A 446 -31.93 -0.36 22.62
CA THR A 446 -32.82 -1.44 22.22
C THR A 446 -33.98 -1.52 23.17
N PHE A 447 -35.17 -1.25 22.68
CA PHE A 447 -36.43 -1.40 23.39
C PHE A 447 -36.90 -2.86 23.31
N LYS A 448 -37.21 -3.46 24.45
CA LYS A 448 -37.80 -4.81 24.59
C LYS A 448 -38.94 -4.78 25.57
N GLY A 449 -39.85 -5.72 25.46
CA GLY A 449 -40.90 -5.96 26.45
C GLY A 449 -42.30 -5.95 25.86
N HIS A 450 -43.29 -6.19 26.72
CA HIS A 450 -44.68 -6.53 26.38
C HIS A 450 -45.40 -5.58 25.38
N LEU A 451 -45.02 -4.29 25.35
CA LEU A 451 -45.58 -3.36 24.37
C LEU A 451 -45.03 -3.63 22.93
N ILE A 452 -43.79 -4.04 22.84
CA ILE A 452 -43.12 -4.38 21.57
C ILE A 452 -43.64 -5.74 21.08
N ASP A 453 -43.76 -6.72 22.01
CA ASP A 453 -44.29 -8.05 21.73
C ASP A 453 -45.71 -7.99 21.16
N LYS A 454 -46.58 -7.07 21.68
CA LYS A 454 -47.94 -6.82 21.14
C LYS A 454 -47.94 -6.25 19.70
N MET A 455 -46.85 -5.70 19.25
CA MET A 455 -46.68 -5.20 17.88
C MET A 455 -46.10 -6.28 16.95
N PHE A 456 -46.00 -7.54 17.38
CA PHE A 456 -45.37 -8.66 16.64
C PHE A 456 -43.89 -8.43 16.35
N MET A 457 -43.19 -7.74 17.24
CA MET A 457 -41.77 -7.43 17.12
C MET A 457 -40.99 -7.99 18.31
N ASP A 458 -39.79 -8.51 18.09
CA ASP A 458 -38.87 -8.96 19.14
C ASP A 458 -38.20 -7.78 19.85
N ASP A 459 -37.76 -6.83 19.08
CA ASP A 459 -37.19 -5.58 19.59
C ASP A 459 -37.20 -4.46 18.55
N ILE A 460 -37.06 -3.23 19.04
CA ILE A 460 -36.84 -2.03 18.24
C ILE A 460 -35.55 -1.36 18.75
N ARG A 461 -34.55 -1.22 17.89
CA ARG A 461 -33.34 -0.50 18.23
C ARG A 461 -33.30 0.84 17.53
N ILE A 462 -33.10 1.92 18.28
CA ILE A 462 -32.81 3.27 17.75
C ILE A 462 -31.33 3.54 17.96
N PHE A 463 -30.68 4.04 16.95
CA PHE A 463 -29.24 4.33 17.02
C PHE A 463 -28.85 5.61 16.30
N CYS A 464 -27.75 6.18 16.75
CA CYS A 464 -27.04 7.25 16.06
C CYS A 464 -25.59 6.81 15.85
N ASN A 465 -25.12 6.84 14.61
CA ASN A 465 -23.73 6.55 14.31
C ASN A 465 -23.07 7.68 13.53
N GLY A 466 -21.75 7.75 13.65
CA GLY A 466 -20.96 8.70 12.93
C GLY A 466 -19.70 8.08 12.38
N GLN A 467 -19.23 8.61 11.25
CA GLN A 467 -17.98 8.20 10.60
C GLN A 467 -17.04 9.39 10.41
N ASN A 468 -15.73 9.13 10.51
CA ASN A 468 -14.67 10.13 10.37
C ASN A 468 -14.86 11.33 11.30
N LEU A 469 -15.18 11.07 12.57
CA LEU A 469 -15.65 12.09 13.51
C LEU A 469 -14.53 13.03 13.99
N LEU A 470 -13.37 12.49 14.29
CA LEU A 470 -12.21 13.24 14.80
C LEU A 470 -10.94 12.75 14.13
N SER A 471 -10.03 13.68 13.84
CA SER A 471 -8.66 13.39 13.37
C SER A 471 -7.66 14.04 14.30
N PHE A 472 -6.70 13.26 14.75
CA PHE A 472 -5.53 13.70 15.53
C PHE A 472 -4.31 13.51 14.64
N ASP A 473 -3.84 14.58 14.03
CA ASP A 473 -2.74 14.57 13.07
C ASP A 473 -1.93 15.86 13.11
N HIS A 474 -0.86 15.88 12.32
CA HIS A 474 0.00 17.05 12.15
C HIS A 474 -0.30 17.86 10.88
N LEU A 475 -1.28 17.40 10.07
CA LEU A 475 -1.64 17.98 8.77
C LEU A 475 -2.92 18.80 8.89
N LYS A 476 -2.81 20.08 9.24
CA LYS A 476 -3.99 20.94 9.47
C LYS A 476 -4.75 21.36 8.23
N ILE A 477 -4.16 21.25 7.05
CA ILE A 477 -4.71 21.78 5.78
C ILE A 477 -5.11 20.68 4.79
N VAL A 478 -4.74 19.44 5.07
CA VAL A 478 -5.07 18.28 4.25
C VAL A 478 -5.45 17.10 5.13
N ASP A 479 -6.23 16.18 4.58
CA ASP A 479 -6.55 14.94 5.27
C ASP A 479 -5.36 13.96 5.18
N PRO A 480 -4.87 13.41 6.29
CA PRO A 480 -3.74 12.47 6.27
C PRO A 480 -4.02 11.15 5.52
N GLU A 481 -5.27 10.79 5.30
CA GLU A 481 -5.67 9.65 4.46
C GLU A 481 -5.80 10.03 2.97
N ALA A 482 -5.51 11.29 2.59
CA ALA A 482 -5.58 11.72 1.20
C ALA A 482 -4.51 11.04 0.35
N ASP A 483 -4.93 10.28 -0.66
CA ASP A 483 -4.05 9.44 -1.46
C ASP A 483 -3.21 10.23 -2.49
N ASN A 484 -3.72 11.37 -2.97
CA ASN A 484 -3.12 12.17 -4.04
C ASN A 484 -2.56 13.52 -3.59
N GLY A 485 -2.04 13.61 -2.36
CA GLY A 485 -1.46 14.84 -1.87
C GLY A 485 -2.50 15.93 -1.59
N THR A 486 -2.08 17.18 -1.72
CA THR A 486 -2.86 18.37 -1.34
C THR A 486 -4.10 18.63 -2.21
N GLY A 487 -4.22 17.98 -3.37
CA GLY A 487 -5.34 18.15 -4.30
C GLY A 487 -6.55 17.24 -4.05
N SER A 488 -6.48 16.34 -3.09
CA SER A 488 -7.56 15.39 -2.83
C SER A 488 -8.69 16.00 -2.01
N TYR A 489 -9.92 15.61 -2.34
CA TYR A 489 -11.07 15.98 -1.54
C TYR A 489 -10.99 15.30 -0.16
N PRO A 490 -11.16 16.03 0.95
CA PRO A 490 -11.04 15.46 2.29
C PRO A 490 -12.15 14.44 2.56
N MET A 491 -11.84 13.45 3.40
CA MET A 491 -12.82 12.46 3.84
C MET A 491 -13.98 13.13 4.56
N GLN A 492 -15.20 12.83 4.11
CA GLN A 492 -16.41 13.43 4.68
C GLN A 492 -16.71 12.86 6.07
N ARG A 493 -17.14 13.74 6.96
CA ARG A 493 -17.78 13.36 8.21
C ARG A 493 -19.25 13.10 7.94
N SER A 494 -19.75 11.94 8.37
CA SER A 494 -21.17 11.61 8.28
C SER A 494 -21.74 11.28 9.65
N ILE A 495 -22.99 11.67 9.89
CA ILE A 495 -23.77 11.32 11.07
C ILE A 495 -25.10 10.80 10.58
N ASN A 496 -25.50 9.62 11.02
CA ASN A 496 -26.73 8.97 10.64
C ASN A 496 -27.53 8.63 11.89
N VAL A 497 -28.84 8.79 11.80
CA VAL A 497 -29.81 8.30 12.78
C VAL A 497 -30.67 7.26 12.10
N GLY A 498 -30.85 6.12 12.75
CA GLY A 498 -31.62 5.02 12.20
C GLY A 498 -32.37 4.24 13.25
N PHE A 499 -33.26 3.39 12.78
CA PHE A 499 -33.93 2.40 13.60
C PHE A 499 -33.90 1.03 12.92
N GLN A 500 -33.87 0.00 13.71
CA GLN A 500 -33.92 -1.40 13.28
C GLN A 500 -35.07 -2.08 14.01
N ILE A 501 -35.86 -2.84 13.29
CA ILE A 501 -36.99 -3.62 13.82
C ILE A 501 -36.66 -5.08 13.53
N ASN A 502 -36.73 -5.91 14.57
CA ASN A 502 -36.64 -7.36 14.45
C ASN A 502 -38.05 -7.94 14.66
N GLU A 503 -38.57 -8.70 13.68
CA GLU A 503 -39.85 -9.33 13.70
C GLU A 503 -39.78 -10.71 14.39
N ILE A 504 -40.85 -11.09 15.11
CA ILE A 504 -40.98 -12.43 15.65
C ILE A 504 -41.24 -13.40 14.50
N TYR A 505 -40.23 -14.20 14.16
CA TYR A 505 -40.47 -15.38 13.31
C TYR A 505 -41.14 -16.45 14.16
N GLU A 506 -42.46 -16.64 14.04
CA GLU A 506 -43.07 -17.86 14.50
C GLU A 506 -42.36 -19.04 13.83
N LYS A 507 -41.65 -19.85 14.65
CA LYS A 507 -41.29 -21.18 14.21
C LYS A 507 -42.61 -21.93 13.98
N THR A 508 -43.02 -22.05 12.71
CA THR A 508 -44.00 -23.03 12.32
C THR A 508 -43.44 -24.39 12.74
N ASN A 509 -44.01 -24.96 13.78
CA ASN A 509 -43.79 -26.36 14.13
C ASN A 509 -44.33 -27.20 12.98
N ASP A 510 -43.48 -27.71 12.12
CA ASP A 510 -43.69 -28.89 11.30
C ASP A 510 -42.99 -30.09 11.93
#